data_5b4a8601b1d6dbcb209646336ba302fb
#
_entry.id   5b4a8601b1d6dbcb209646336ba302fb
#
_cell.length_a   1.000
_cell.length_b   1.000
_cell.length_c   1.000
_cell.angle_alpha   90.00
_cell.angle_beta   90.00
_cell.angle_gamma   90.00
#
_symmetry.space_group_name_H-M   'P 1'
#
loop_
_entity.id
_entity.type
_entity.pdbx_description
1 polymer ?
#
loop_
_entity_poly.entity_id
_entity_poly.type
_entity_poly.pdbx_seq_one_letter_code
_entity_poly.pdbx_strand_id
1 'polypeptide(L)'
;ALGLQTCATLGMLKPDQARTLAAAGLDYYNHNLDTAPEFYGDVIKTREYQDRLDTLEAVRDAGLKTCCGGIVGMGETREQRAGLLQTLANLPEHPGSVPINRLVQVQGTPLHGTALLDPFEFVRTIAVARLMMPASMVRLSAGRNGMSDELQALCFVAGANSIFYGETLLTTGNPDVEADQALFARLGLKPMAVVEESTTVHADIACPATKAA
;
A
#
# COMPACT_ATOMS: atom_id res chain seq x y z
N ALA A 1 5.91 24.57 -0.74
CA ALA A 1 5.73 23.11 -0.74
C ALA A 1 4.83 22.73 0.43
N LEU A 2 4.00 21.70 0.27
CA LEU A 2 3.06 21.27 1.33
C LEU A 2 3.69 20.32 2.34
N GLY A 3 4.98 19.96 2.19
CA GLY A 3 5.66 19.00 3.06
C GLY A 3 5.09 17.57 2.99
N LEU A 4 4.39 17.22 1.90
CA LEU A 4 3.78 15.91 1.71
C LEU A 4 4.64 15.06 0.78
N GLN A 5 4.71 13.77 1.07
CA GLN A 5 5.30 12.78 0.16
C GLN A 5 4.28 12.40 -0.92
N THR A 6 4.79 12.20 -2.13
CA THR A 6 3.99 11.85 -3.30
C THR A 6 3.99 10.34 -3.54
N CYS A 7 2.87 9.79 -4.01
CA CYS A 7 2.75 8.38 -4.38
C CYS A 7 1.96 8.24 -5.67
N ALA A 8 2.44 7.44 -6.61
CA ALA A 8 1.77 7.19 -7.89
C ALA A 8 1.47 5.70 -8.09
N THR A 9 0.37 5.41 -8.80
CA THR A 9 -0.06 4.07 -9.23
C THR A 9 -0.34 4.13 -10.74
N LEU A 10 0.62 3.72 -11.56
CA LEU A 10 0.54 3.84 -13.02
C LEU A 10 0.64 2.48 -13.73
N GLY A 11 0.46 1.39 -12.98
CA GLY A 11 0.58 0.03 -13.49
C GLY A 11 2.01 -0.48 -13.50
N MET A 12 2.37 -1.31 -14.48
CA MET A 12 3.71 -1.84 -14.59
C MET A 12 4.68 -0.82 -15.16
N LEU A 13 5.88 -0.76 -14.60
CA LEU A 13 6.94 0.14 -15.05
C LEU A 13 8.11 -0.62 -15.64
N LYS A 14 8.66 -0.06 -16.73
CA LYS A 14 9.99 -0.40 -17.22
C LYS A 14 11.05 0.43 -16.47
N PRO A 15 12.31 -0.02 -16.43
CA PRO A 15 13.37 0.68 -15.70
C PRO A 15 13.58 2.15 -16.10
N ASP A 16 13.41 2.50 -17.38
CA ASP A 16 13.50 3.88 -17.87
C ASP A 16 12.34 4.76 -17.38
N GLN A 17 11.14 4.20 -17.32
CA GLN A 17 9.96 4.90 -16.78
C GLN A 17 10.11 5.16 -15.28
N ALA A 18 10.59 4.17 -14.52
CA ALA A 18 10.85 4.32 -13.08
C ALA A 18 11.89 5.43 -12.83
N ARG A 19 12.99 5.45 -13.58
CA ARG A 19 14.01 6.52 -13.49
C ARG A 19 13.43 7.89 -13.84
N THR A 20 12.56 7.97 -14.84
CA THR A 20 11.90 9.25 -15.20
C THR A 20 11.04 9.78 -14.06
N LEU A 21 10.26 8.91 -13.38
CA LEU A 21 9.45 9.29 -12.24
C LEU A 21 10.31 9.71 -11.05
N ALA A 22 11.40 9.01 -10.77
CA ALA A 22 12.34 9.38 -9.72
C ALA A 22 12.97 10.75 -9.98
N ALA A 23 13.41 11.00 -11.22
CA ALA A 23 13.97 12.29 -11.63
C ALA A 23 12.94 13.44 -11.55
N ALA A 24 11.64 13.14 -11.67
CA ALA A 24 10.56 14.09 -11.48
C ALA A 24 10.22 14.37 -10.00
N GLY A 25 10.89 13.69 -9.05
CA GLY A 25 10.71 13.91 -7.62
C GLY A 25 9.59 13.11 -6.99
N LEU A 26 9.18 11.98 -7.60
CA LEU A 26 8.25 11.05 -6.97
C LEU A 26 8.93 10.38 -5.77
N ASP A 27 8.21 10.27 -4.63
CA ASP A 27 8.72 9.63 -3.42
C ASP A 27 8.42 8.14 -3.37
N TYR A 28 7.16 7.76 -3.66
CA TYR A 28 6.66 6.39 -3.58
C TYR A 28 6.03 5.93 -4.88
N TYR A 29 6.21 4.67 -5.19
CA TYR A 29 5.43 4.00 -6.23
C TYR A 29 4.60 2.87 -5.63
N ASN A 30 3.29 2.90 -5.87
CA ASN A 30 2.38 1.85 -5.42
C ASN A 30 2.24 0.77 -6.48
N HIS A 31 2.62 -0.45 -6.12
CA HIS A 31 2.44 -1.65 -6.94
C HIS A 31 2.28 -2.87 -6.06
N ASN A 32 1.04 -3.31 -5.86
CA ASN A 32 0.73 -4.43 -4.98
C ASN A 32 1.08 -5.78 -5.61
N LEU A 33 1.47 -6.76 -4.79
CA LEU A 33 1.54 -8.17 -5.18
C LEU A 33 0.15 -8.81 -5.28
N ASP A 34 -0.84 -8.18 -4.70
CA ASP A 34 -2.24 -8.57 -4.57
C ASP A 34 -2.46 -9.81 -3.71
N THR A 35 -1.76 -10.92 -3.95
CA THR A 35 -1.88 -12.16 -3.17
C THR A 35 -0.56 -12.96 -3.18
N ALA A 36 -0.59 -14.19 -2.66
CA ALA A 36 0.55 -15.11 -2.71
C ALA A 36 0.83 -15.62 -4.14
N PRO A 37 2.09 -15.98 -4.46
CA PRO A 37 2.43 -16.56 -5.76
C PRO A 37 1.55 -17.75 -6.15
N GLU A 38 1.27 -18.64 -5.18
CA GLU A 38 0.53 -19.88 -5.38
C GLU A 38 -0.96 -19.66 -5.67
N PHE A 39 -1.51 -18.52 -5.26
CA PHE A 39 -2.91 -18.17 -5.46
C PHE A 39 -3.10 -17.11 -6.55
N TYR A 40 -2.03 -16.47 -7.00
CA TYR A 40 -2.09 -15.38 -7.96
C TYR A 40 -2.78 -15.78 -9.26
N GLY A 41 -2.41 -16.93 -9.83
CA GLY A 41 -2.99 -17.45 -11.06
C GLY A 41 -4.46 -17.83 -10.97
N ASP A 42 -5.02 -18.01 -9.77
CA ASP A 42 -6.45 -18.27 -9.57
C ASP A 42 -7.29 -17.00 -9.71
N VAL A 43 -6.74 -15.86 -9.33
CA VAL A 43 -7.45 -14.56 -9.30
C VAL A 43 -7.12 -13.69 -10.50
N ILE A 44 -5.85 -13.70 -10.95
CA ILE A 44 -5.37 -12.79 -12.00
C ILE A 44 -4.92 -13.62 -13.21
N LYS A 45 -5.64 -13.45 -14.33
CA LYS A 45 -5.45 -14.23 -15.57
C LYS A 45 -4.72 -13.44 -16.68
N THR A 46 -4.47 -12.17 -16.47
CA THR A 46 -3.96 -11.26 -17.52
C THR A 46 -2.48 -10.94 -17.40
N ARG A 47 -1.84 -11.40 -16.33
CA ARG A 47 -0.45 -11.09 -16.01
C ARG A 47 0.17 -12.22 -15.19
N GLU A 48 1.50 -12.33 -15.29
CA GLU A 48 2.27 -13.24 -14.46
C GLU A 48 2.66 -12.55 -13.13
N TYR A 49 2.89 -13.35 -12.10
CA TYR A 49 3.34 -12.84 -10.79
C TYR A 49 4.71 -12.15 -10.90
N GLN A 50 5.58 -12.69 -11.76
CA GLN A 50 6.92 -12.15 -12.02
C GLN A 50 6.85 -10.71 -12.55
N ASP A 51 5.89 -10.36 -13.40
CA ASP A 51 5.72 -8.98 -13.89
C ASP A 51 5.60 -7.95 -12.75
N ARG A 52 5.00 -8.37 -11.63
CA ARG A 52 4.88 -7.53 -10.44
C ARG A 52 6.20 -7.35 -9.73
N LEU A 53 6.95 -8.43 -9.58
CA LEU A 53 8.28 -8.41 -8.97
C LEU A 53 9.25 -7.57 -9.81
N ASP A 54 9.24 -7.72 -11.12
CA ASP A 54 10.07 -6.95 -12.05
C ASP A 54 9.78 -5.44 -11.95
N THR A 55 8.50 -5.07 -11.79
CA THR A 55 8.12 -3.67 -11.57
C THR A 55 8.66 -3.15 -10.24
N LEU A 56 8.55 -3.92 -9.15
CA LEU A 56 9.08 -3.54 -7.84
C LEU A 56 10.60 -3.41 -7.86
N GLU A 57 11.28 -4.29 -8.59
CA GLU A 57 12.73 -4.20 -8.81
C GLU A 57 13.10 -2.90 -9.54
N ALA A 58 12.44 -2.61 -10.66
CA ALA A 58 12.68 -1.37 -11.42
C ALA A 58 12.42 -0.10 -10.58
N VAL A 59 11.40 -0.11 -9.74
CA VAL A 59 11.07 0.99 -8.82
C VAL A 59 12.19 1.19 -7.79
N ARG A 60 12.64 0.12 -7.14
CA ARG A 60 13.72 0.15 -6.16
C ARG A 60 15.04 0.59 -6.78
N ASP A 61 15.38 0.04 -7.95
CA ASP A 61 16.63 0.37 -8.66
C ASP A 61 16.67 1.84 -9.13
N ALA A 62 15.51 2.46 -9.29
CA ALA A 62 15.39 3.89 -9.54
C ALA A 62 15.48 4.76 -8.27
N GLY A 63 15.64 4.16 -7.08
CA GLY A 63 15.71 4.87 -5.80
C GLY A 63 14.35 5.34 -5.24
N LEU A 64 13.24 4.87 -5.82
CA LEU A 64 11.90 5.15 -5.30
C LEU A 64 11.57 4.22 -4.14
N LYS A 65 10.86 4.72 -3.15
CA LYS A 65 10.30 3.89 -2.09
C LYS A 65 9.08 3.10 -2.62
N THR A 66 8.92 1.86 -2.18
CA THR A 66 7.80 1.02 -2.58
C THR A 66 6.65 1.11 -1.59
N CYS A 67 5.42 1.23 -2.13
CA CYS A 67 4.18 0.96 -1.43
C CYS A 67 3.62 -0.33 -2.03
N CYS A 68 3.73 -1.43 -1.29
CA CYS A 68 3.39 -2.76 -1.80
C CYS A 68 2.75 -3.62 -0.73
N GLY A 69 1.60 -4.17 -1.04
CA GLY A 69 0.82 -5.04 -0.16
C GLY A 69 -0.08 -5.97 -0.95
N GLY A 70 -1.25 -6.28 -0.41
CA GLY A 70 -2.18 -7.19 -1.07
C GLY A 70 -3.63 -7.04 -0.61
N ILE A 71 -4.45 -7.94 -1.12
CA ILE A 71 -5.88 -8.04 -0.84
C ILE A 71 -6.12 -9.38 -0.14
N VAL A 72 -6.86 -9.36 0.95
CA VAL A 72 -7.24 -10.56 1.69
C VAL A 72 -8.75 -10.73 1.71
N GLY A 73 -9.20 -11.98 1.78
CA GLY A 73 -10.63 -12.33 1.70
C GLY A 73 -11.09 -12.64 0.27
N MET A 74 -10.18 -12.94 -0.65
CA MET A 74 -10.50 -13.36 -2.03
C MET A 74 -10.77 -14.86 -2.17
N GLY A 75 -10.79 -15.61 -1.05
CA GLY A 75 -10.93 -17.06 -1.01
C GLY A 75 -9.62 -17.81 -0.73
N GLU A 76 -8.54 -17.07 -0.52
CA GLU A 76 -7.22 -17.62 -0.17
C GLU A 76 -7.23 -18.30 1.21
N THR A 77 -6.36 -19.30 1.37
CA THR A 77 -6.14 -19.96 2.67
C THR A 77 -5.26 -19.12 3.60
N ARG A 78 -5.15 -19.55 4.86
CA ARG A 78 -4.23 -18.89 5.82
C ARG A 78 -2.77 -19.02 5.39
N GLU A 79 -2.39 -20.17 4.84
CA GLU A 79 -1.06 -20.43 4.31
C GLU A 79 -0.74 -19.50 3.15
N GLN A 80 -1.68 -19.28 2.25
CA GLN A 80 -1.53 -18.34 1.13
C GLN A 80 -1.42 -16.89 1.64
N ARG A 81 -2.18 -16.47 2.67
CA ARG A 81 -1.96 -15.16 3.29
C ARG A 81 -0.58 -15.02 3.91
N ALA A 82 -0.09 -16.09 4.57
CA ALA A 82 1.28 -16.11 5.08
C ALA A 82 2.31 -16.03 3.94
N GLY A 83 2.09 -16.72 2.83
CA GLY A 83 2.94 -16.66 1.62
C GLY A 83 3.04 -15.26 1.02
N LEU A 84 1.93 -14.50 0.97
CA LEU A 84 1.97 -13.09 0.58
C LEU A 84 2.90 -12.27 1.50
N LEU A 85 2.73 -12.39 2.81
CA LEU A 85 3.54 -11.64 3.77
C LEU A 85 5.00 -12.09 3.73
N GLN A 86 5.26 -13.38 3.55
CA GLN A 86 6.60 -13.91 3.38
C GLN A 86 7.28 -13.34 2.14
N THR A 87 6.58 -13.24 1.02
CA THR A 87 7.13 -12.65 -0.20
C THR A 87 7.47 -11.18 0.01
N LEU A 88 6.58 -10.41 0.63
CA LEU A 88 6.82 -8.99 0.95
C LEU A 88 8.04 -8.80 1.86
N ALA A 89 8.16 -9.63 2.89
CA ALA A 89 9.26 -9.56 3.85
C ALA A 89 10.60 -10.06 3.28
N ASN A 90 10.57 -10.89 2.25
CA ASN A 90 11.76 -11.41 1.57
C ASN A 90 12.20 -10.54 0.37
N LEU A 91 11.51 -9.44 0.08
CA LEU A 91 12.02 -8.47 -0.89
C LEU A 91 13.39 -7.95 -0.40
N PRO A 92 14.32 -7.61 -1.31
CA PRO A 92 15.65 -7.11 -0.93
C PRO A 92 15.62 -5.94 0.06
N GLU A 93 14.56 -5.13 -0.01
CA GLU A 93 14.22 -4.09 0.94
C GLU A 93 12.72 -4.18 1.25
N HIS A 94 12.37 -4.11 2.54
CA HIS A 94 10.96 -4.11 2.93
C HIS A 94 10.25 -2.90 2.32
N PRO A 95 9.00 -3.06 1.84
CA PRO A 95 8.23 -1.91 1.37
C PRO A 95 8.09 -0.86 2.47
N GLY A 96 8.28 0.41 2.13
CA GLY A 96 8.09 1.50 3.08
C GLY A 96 6.64 1.59 3.57
N SER A 97 5.69 1.18 2.73
CA SER A 97 4.27 1.08 3.08
C SER A 97 3.69 -0.26 2.61
N VAL A 98 2.96 -0.94 3.51
CA VAL A 98 2.33 -2.25 3.26
C VAL A 98 0.82 -2.10 3.45
N PRO A 99 0.06 -1.76 2.39
CA PRO A 99 -1.38 -1.72 2.44
C PRO A 99 -1.97 -3.14 2.51
N ILE A 100 -2.74 -3.42 3.56
CA ILE A 100 -3.56 -4.62 3.68
C ILE A 100 -4.99 -4.23 3.37
N ASN A 101 -5.47 -4.66 2.20
CA ASN A 101 -6.81 -4.40 1.73
C ASN A 101 -7.71 -5.56 2.12
N ARG A 102 -8.89 -5.27 2.64
CA ARG A 102 -9.97 -6.26 2.76
C ARG A 102 -10.80 -6.23 1.49
N LEU A 103 -11.09 -7.39 0.91
CA LEU A 103 -11.91 -7.47 -0.30
C LEU A 103 -13.22 -6.72 -0.12
N VAL A 104 -13.50 -5.79 -1.02
CA VAL A 104 -14.82 -5.16 -1.17
C VAL A 104 -15.54 -5.88 -2.29
N GLN A 105 -16.60 -6.60 -1.95
CA GLN A 105 -17.37 -7.35 -2.94
C GLN A 105 -18.24 -6.41 -3.76
N VAL A 106 -18.12 -6.49 -5.07
CA VAL A 106 -18.90 -5.70 -6.02
C VAL A 106 -19.76 -6.64 -6.85
N GLN A 107 -21.06 -6.37 -6.92
CA GLN A 107 -21.99 -7.15 -7.71
C GLN A 107 -21.56 -7.20 -9.18
N GLY A 108 -21.65 -8.39 -9.78
CA GLY A 108 -21.24 -8.61 -11.17
C GLY A 108 -19.74 -8.87 -11.38
N THR A 109 -18.94 -8.88 -10.31
CA THR A 109 -17.53 -9.28 -10.40
C THR A 109 -17.33 -10.75 -10.03
N PRO A 110 -16.25 -11.42 -10.51
CA PRO A 110 -15.99 -12.83 -10.22
C PRO A 110 -15.86 -13.16 -8.73
N LEU A 111 -15.44 -12.21 -7.89
CA LEU A 111 -15.27 -12.41 -6.45
C LEU A 111 -16.53 -12.05 -5.64
N HIS A 112 -17.61 -11.65 -6.29
CA HIS A 112 -18.89 -11.43 -5.60
C HIS A 112 -19.44 -12.76 -5.05
N GLY A 113 -19.85 -12.75 -3.78
CA GLY A 113 -20.31 -13.96 -3.09
C GLY A 113 -19.23 -14.84 -2.49
N THR A 114 -17.94 -14.46 -2.59
CA THR A 114 -16.86 -15.10 -1.85
C THR A 114 -17.15 -15.04 -0.35
N ALA A 115 -16.82 -16.10 0.40
CA ALA A 115 -16.99 -16.12 1.85
C ALA A 115 -16.23 -14.95 2.50
N LEU A 116 -16.91 -14.25 3.41
CA LEU A 116 -16.28 -13.14 4.11
C LEU A 116 -15.12 -13.65 4.98
N LEU A 117 -14.00 -12.95 4.92
CA LEU A 117 -12.88 -13.23 5.80
C LEU A 117 -13.28 -12.97 7.25
N ASP A 118 -12.98 -13.95 8.12
CA ASP A 118 -13.15 -13.79 9.56
C ASP A 118 -12.38 -12.57 10.07
N PRO A 119 -13.00 -11.70 10.88
CA PRO A 119 -12.34 -10.49 11.39
C PRO A 119 -11.02 -10.76 12.14
N PHE A 120 -10.93 -11.87 12.89
CA PHE A 120 -9.70 -12.22 13.61
C PHE A 120 -8.59 -12.70 12.66
N GLU A 121 -8.94 -13.28 11.52
CA GLU A 121 -7.94 -13.60 10.48
C GLU A 121 -7.36 -12.34 9.87
N PHE A 122 -8.17 -11.29 9.70
CA PHE A 122 -7.68 -9.99 9.26
C PHE A 122 -6.73 -9.37 10.30
N VAL A 123 -7.09 -9.36 11.58
CA VAL A 123 -6.23 -8.89 12.68
C VAL A 123 -4.92 -9.67 12.74
N ARG A 124 -4.96 -11.01 12.61
CA ARG A 124 -3.74 -11.84 12.55
C ARG A 124 -2.84 -11.47 11.38
N THR A 125 -3.42 -11.19 10.22
CA THR A 125 -2.65 -10.75 9.04
C THR A 125 -1.91 -9.46 9.35
N ILE A 126 -2.56 -8.48 9.98
CA ILE A 126 -1.92 -7.23 10.43
C ILE A 126 -0.79 -7.50 11.42
N ALA A 127 -1.03 -8.34 12.44
CA ALA A 127 -0.03 -8.66 13.45
C ALA A 127 1.21 -9.32 12.84
N VAL A 128 1.02 -10.29 11.96
CA VAL A 128 2.12 -10.99 11.28
C VAL A 128 2.87 -10.02 10.34
N ALA A 129 2.16 -9.18 9.59
CA ALA A 129 2.78 -8.15 8.75
C ALA A 129 3.69 -7.22 9.57
N ARG A 130 3.22 -6.77 10.76
CA ARG A 130 4.01 -5.93 11.66
C ARG A 130 5.26 -6.64 12.17
N LEU A 131 5.13 -7.91 12.58
CA LEU A 131 6.26 -8.68 13.10
C LEU A 131 7.33 -8.95 12.02
N MET A 132 6.90 -9.25 10.80
CA MET A 132 7.80 -9.56 9.69
C MET A 132 8.44 -8.30 9.08
N MET A 133 7.74 -7.16 9.10
CA MET A 133 8.19 -5.90 8.51
C MET A 133 8.08 -4.77 9.55
N PRO A 134 8.93 -4.77 10.59
CA PRO A 134 8.75 -3.90 11.77
C PRO A 134 8.93 -2.40 11.47
N ALA A 135 9.68 -2.04 10.44
CA ALA A 135 9.90 -0.65 10.05
C ALA A 135 8.87 -0.12 9.04
N SER A 136 8.08 -1.00 8.41
CA SER A 136 7.11 -0.61 7.39
C SER A 136 5.88 0.09 7.98
N MET A 137 5.25 0.96 7.21
CA MET A 137 3.92 1.48 7.53
C MET A 137 2.88 0.43 7.16
N VAL A 138 2.44 -0.39 8.14
CA VAL A 138 1.35 -1.35 7.94
C VAL A 138 0.04 -0.59 7.90
N ARG A 139 -0.61 -0.59 6.73
CA ARG A 139 -1.73 0.29 6.44
C ARG A 139 -3.05 -0.46 6.35
N LEU A 140 -4.06 0.02 7.09
CA LEU A 140 -5.45 -0.32 6.81
C LEU A 140 -5.90 0.49 5.58
N SER A 141 -6.24 -0.22 4.51
CA SER A 141 -6.55 0.38 3.22
C SER A 141 -8.01 0.09 2.82
N ALA A 142 -8.27 -0.46 1.62
CA ALA A 142 -9.64 -0.71 1.18
C ALA A 142 -10.43 -1.64 2.12
N GLY A 143 -11.75 -1.45 2.16
CA GLY A 143 -12.68 -2.28 2.94
C GLY A 143 -12.94 -1.78 4.36
N ARG A 144 -12.39 -0.63 4.77
CA ARG A 144 -12.58 -0.05 6.11
C ARG A 144 -14.05 0.30 6.40
N ASN A 145 -14.83 0.75 5.43
CA ASN A 145 -16.27 1.01 5.60
C ASN A 145 -17.07 -0.22 6.07
N GLY A 146 -16.57 -1.41 5.81
CA GLY A 146 -17.17 -2.67 6.27
C GLY A 146 -16.60 -3.18 7.59
N MET A 147 -15.77 -2.40 8.28
CA MET A 147 -15.17 -2.76 9.58
C MET A 147 -15.83 -1.96 10.70
N SER A 148 -16.13 -2.62 11.82
CA SER A 148 -16.53 -1.89 13.02
C SER A 148 -15.35 -1.13 13.62
N ASP A 149 -15.64 -0.14 14.48
CA ASP A 149 -14.61 0.62 15.21
C ASP A 149 -13.74 -0.30 16.06
N GLU A 150 -14.33 -1.35 16.68
CA GLU A 150 -13.62 -2.32 17.50
C GLU A 150 -12.65 -3.15 16.67
N LEU A 151 -13.04 -3.55 15.45
CA LEU A 151 -12.14 -4.28 14.53
C LEU A 151 -10.97 -3.39 14.10
N GLN A 152 -11.23 -2.13 13.76
CA GLN A 152 -10.17 -1.19 13.42
C GLN A 152 -9.24 -0.94 14.62
N ALA A 153 -9.80 -0.77 15.83
CA ALA A 153 -9.03 -0.62 17.07
C ALA A 153 -8.13 -1.84 17.31
N LEU A 154 -8.65 -3.06 17.16
CA LEU A 154 -7.85 -4.29 17.26
C LEU A 154 -6.71 -4.33 16.23
N CYS A 155 -6.95 -3.86 15.01
CA CYS A 155 -5.90 -3.77 14.00
C CYS A 155 -4.79 -2.79 14.41
N PHE A 156 -5.11 -1.64 15.02
CA PHE A 156 -4.10 -0.71 15.55
C PHE A 156 -3.30 -1.34 16.69
N VAL A 157 -3.97 -2.01 17.63
CA VAL A 157 -3.30 -2.75 18.72
C VAL A 157 -2.41 -3.87 18.18
N ALA A 158 -2.84 -4.55 17.10
CA ALA A 158 -2.08 -5.60 16.44
C ALA A 158 -0.88 -5.08 15.63
N GLY A 159 -0.77 -3.76 15.42
CA GLY A 159 0.40 -3.15 14.79
C GLY A 159 0.16 -2.38 13.49
N ALA A 160 -1.09 -2.19 13.06
CA ALA A 160 -1.36 -1.19 12.04
C ALA A 160 -0.98 0.20 12.57
N ASN A 161 -0.32 1.01 11.76
CA ASN A 161 0.12 2.35 12.13
C ASN A 161 -0.10 3.38 11.02
N SER A 162 -0.88 3.01 10.02
CA SER A 162 -1.23 3.89 8.89
C SER A 162 -2.64 3.54 8.41
N ILE A 163 -3.34 4.54 7.90
CA ILE A 163 -4.62 4.35 7.21
C ILE A 163 -4.56 5.01 5.84
N PHE A 164 -5.45 4.59 4.94
CA PHE A 164 -5.82 5.42 3.82
C PHE A 164 -6.82 6.47 4.33
N TYR A 165 -6.50 7.74 4.16
CA TYR A 165 -7.26 8.87 4.67
C TYR A 165 -7.92 9.63 3.51
N GLY A 166 -9.19 10.02 3.66
CA GLY A 166 -9.99 10.67 2.63
C GLY A 166 -11.18 9.83 2.18
N GLU A 167 -12.18 10.46 1.59
CA GLU A 167 -13.52 9.89 1.37
C GLU A 167 -13.57 8.77 0.32
N THR A 168 -12.64 8.78 -0.64
CA THR A 168 -12.66 7.84 -1.76
C THR A 168 -11.30 7.23 -1.99
N LEU A 169 -11.26 5.89 -2.08
CA LEU A 169 -10.09 5.12 -2.47
C LEU A 169 -10.34 4.51 -3.86
N LEU A 170 -9.79 5.14 -4.90
CA LEU A 170 -10.01 4.74 -6.31
C LEU A 170 -11.51 4.61 -6.63
N THR A 171 -12.04 3.39 -6.64
CA THR A 171 -13.42 3.06 -7.02
C THR A 171 -14.32 2.72 -5.83
N THR A 172 -13.79 2.68 -4.61
CA THR A 172 -14.54 2.32 -3.40
C THR A 172 -14.57 3.48 -2.41
N GLY A 173 -15.69 3.64 -1.71
CA GLY A 173 -15.78 4.58 -0.60
C GLY A 173 -14.85 4.17 0.54
N ASN A 174 -14.40 5.17 1.29
CA ASN A 174 -13.61 5.04 2.50
C ASN A 174 -14.35 5.78 3.64
N PRO A 175 -14.08 5.50 4.92
CA PRO A 175 -14.60 6.34 5.99
C PRO A 175 -14.27 7.81 5.72
N ASP A 176 -15.22 8.70 5.99
CA ASP A 176 -14.98 10.12 5.86
C ASP A 176 -13.97 10.63 6.92
N VAL A 177 -13.48 11.82 6.70
CA VAL A 177 -12.47 12.44 7.56
C VAL A 177 -12.95 12.58 8.99
N GLU A 178 -14.22 12.91 9.20
CA GLU A 178 -14.83 13.12 10.51
C GLU A 178 -14.95 11.80 11.29
N ALA A 179 -15.33 10.70 10.62
CA ALA A 179 -15.36 9.37 11.23
C ALA A 179 -13.95 8.92 11.68
N ASP A 180 -12.94 9.14 10.85
CA ASP A 180 -11.55 8.82 11.20
C ASP A 180 -11.06 9.66 12.38
N GLN A 181 -11.36 10.94 12.41
CA GLN A 181 -11.00 11.83 13.54
C GLN A 181 -11.70 11.41 14.82
N ALA A 182 -13.00 11.08 14.75
CA ALA A 182 -13.77 10.60 15.88
C ALA A 182 -13.22 9.28 16.45
N LEU A 183 -12.88 8.33 15.58
CA LEU A 183 -12.27 7.07 15.97
C LEU A 183 -10.91 7.29 16.64
N PHE A 184 -10.04 8.12 16.06
CA PHE A 184 -8.72 8.40 16.64
C PHE A 184 -8.84 9.10 18.00
N ALA A 185 -9.75 10.06 18.15
CA ALA A 185 -10.00 10.72 19.43
C ALA A 185 -10.44 9.72 20.52
N ARG A 186 -11.37 8.80 20.21
CA ARG A 186 -11.82 7.73 21.11
C ARG A 186 -10.69 6.77 21.51
N LEU A 187 -9.76 6.49 20.59
CA LEU A 187 -8.63 5.60 20.83
C LEU A 187 -7.42 6.31 21.45
N GLY A 188 -7.45 7.63 21.61
CA GLY A 188 -6.31 8.41 22.05
C GLY A 188 -5.13 8.42 21.06
N LEU A 189 -5.40 8.13 19.80
CA LEU A 189 -4.39 8.14 18.73
C LEU A 189 -4.23 9.55 18.18
N LYS A 190 -3.01 9.85 17.76
CA LYS A 190 -2.68 11.13 17.09
C LYS A 190 -1.99 10.83 15.77
N PRO A 191 -2.30 11.57 14.69
CA PRO A 191 -1.51 11.52 13.48
C PRO A 191 -0.03 11.83 13.78
N MET A 192 0.85 11.16 13.06
CA MET A 192 2.29 11.47 13.14
C MET A 192 2.51 12.91 12.66
N ALA A 193 3.32 13.68 13.40
CA ALA A 193 3.70 15.00 12.97
C ALA A 193 4.46 14.93 11.64
N VAL A 194 4.21 15.89 10.75
CA VAL A 194 5.01 16.05 9.54
C VAL A 194 6.43 16.39 9.98
N VAL A 195 7.38 15.50 9.70
CA VAL A 195 8.80 15.80 9.88
C VAL A 195 9.20 16.72 8.73
N GLU A 196 9.48 17.98 9.03
CA GLU A 196 10.18 18.85 8.09
C GLU A 196 11.60 18.29 7.93
N GLU A 197 11.81 17.43 6.91
CA GLU A 197 13.18 17.14 6.48
C GLU A 197 13.81 18.46 6.09
N SER A 198 14.88 18.84 6.78
CA SER A 198 15.66 20.03 6.45
C SER A 198 16.05 19.90 4.98
N THR A 199 15.50 20.78 4.16
CA THR A 199 15.77 20.88 2.74
C THR A 199 17.25 21.21 2.55
N THR A 200 18.09 20.22 2.33
CA THR A 200 19.35 20.45 1.62
C THR A 200 18.94 20.75 0.18
N VAL A 201 18.79 22.03 -0.08
CA VAL A 201 18.57 22.56 -1.42
C VAL A 201 19.77 22.13 -2.27
N HIS A 202 19.58 21.15 -3.14
CA HIS A 202 20.43 21.04 -4.32
C HIS A 202 20.08 22.21 -5.25
N ALA A 203 20.68 23.37 -4.96
CA ALA A 203 20.82 24.43 -5.93
C ALA A 203 21.77 23.91 -7.02
N ASP A 204 21.39 24.16 -8.26
CA ASP A 204 22.09 24.08 -9.52
C ASP A 204 21.59 22.99 -10.49
N ILE A 205 20.41 23.25 -11.03
CA ILE A 205 20.14 22.85 -12.41
C ILE A 205 19.84 24.15 -13.18
N ALA A 206 20.91 24.79 -13.66
CA ALA A 206 20.79 25.85 -14.65
C ALA A 206 20.34 25.21 -15.98
N CYS A 207 19.15 25.56 -16.42
CA CYS A 207 18.64 25.23 -17.75
C CYS A 207 19.49 26.00 -18.79
N PRO A 208 20.17 25.35 -19.74
CA PRO A 208 20.87 26.07 -20.79
C PRO A 208 19.86 26.69 -21.74
N ALA A 209 19.88 28.03 -21.83
CA ALA A 209 19.08 28.78 -22.78
C ALA A 209 19.48 28.39 -24.21
N THR A 210 18.54 27.82 -24.97
CA THR A 210 18.66 27.62 -26.42
C THR A 210 18.71 29.00 -27.09
N LYS A 211 19.89 29.36 -27.63
CA LYS A 211 20.00 30.49 -28.58
C LYS A 211 19.38 30.06 -29.89
N ALA A 212 18.33 30.76 -30.28
CA ALA A 212 17.85 30.77 -31.66
C ALA A 212 18.83 31.54 -32.55
N ALA A 213 19.21 30.93 -33.65
CA ALA A 213 19.72 31.61 -34.86
C ALA A 213 18.92 31.08 -36.05
#